data_aed803d1920a985b4a2209b36a7c1c4f
#
_entry.id   aed803d1920a985b4a2209b36a7c1c4f
#
_cell.length_a   1.000
_cell.length_b   1.000
_cell.length_c   1.000
_cell.angle_alpha   90.00
_cell.angle_beta   90.00
_cell.angle_gamma   90.00
#
_symmetry.space_group_name_H-M   'P 1'
#
loop_
_entity.id
_entity.type
_entity.pdbx_description
1 polymer ?
#
loop_
_entity_poly.entity_id
_entity_poly.type
_entity_poly.pdbx_seq_one_letter_code
_entity_poly.pdbx_strand_id
1 'polypeptide(L)'
;MNKILIEVSVGELLDKISILEIKKDKIKDPDKLKFVDDEYNILKDQLDKNIKVDSKLNELFDSLKDVNLKLWAIEDEKRLYEKNSDFGEKFIKVSRDIHFLNDERSKIKLEINNYTGSKIKEIKQYTNY
;
A
#
# COMPACT_ATOMS: atom_id res chain seq x y z
N MET A 1 -13.04 -19.10 15.78
CA MET A 1 -12.05 -18.06 16.09
C MET A 1 -12.70 -16.70 15.95
N ASN A 2 -12.47 -15.80 16.90
CA ASN A 2 -13.08 -14.49 16.90
C ASN A 2 -12.40 -13.56 15.89
N LYS A 3 -13.20 -12.68 15.27
CA LYS A 3 -12.68 -11.58 14.45
C LYS A 3 -12.01 -10.56 15.37
N ILE A 4 -10.94 -9.97 14.89
CA ILE A 4 -10.31 -8.83 15.53
C ILE A 4 -10.66 -7.58 14.71
N LEU A 5 -11.29 -6.62 15.35
CA LEU A 5 -11.65 -5.35 14.73
C LEU A 5 -10.82 -4.23 15.34
N ILE A 6 -10.23 -3.43 14.50
CA ILE A 6 -9.48 -2.23 14.92
C ILE A 6 -9.95 -1.05 14.09
N GLU A 7 -9.88 0.14 14.67
CA GLU A 7 -10.11 1.36 13.91
C GLU A 7 -8.87 1.66 13.06
N VAL A 8 -9.10 1.98 11.79
CA VAL A 8 -8.02 2.37 10.88
C VAL A 8 -8.36 3.70 10.23
N SER A 9 -7.33 4.41 9.76
CA SER A 9 -7.53 5.60 8.94
C SER A 9 -8.07 5.23 7.56
N VAL A 10 -8.71 6.18 6.89
CA VAL A 10 -9.16 5.99 5.51
C VAL A 10 -7.97 5.71 4.58
N GLY A 11 -6.86 6.44 4.78
CA GLY A 11 -5.63 6.21 4.02
C GLY A 11 -5.08 4.79 4.18
N GLU A 12 -5.12 4.25 5.40
CA GLU A 12 -4.69 2.87 5.66
C GLU A 12 -5.59 1.86 4.96
N LEU A 13 -6.90 2.07 5.00
CA LEU A 13 -7.85 1.18 4.32
C LEU A 13 -7.62 1.17 2.80
N LEU A 14 -7.48 2.34 2.19
CA LEU A 14 -7.23 2.45 0.75
C LEU A 14 -5.87 1.87 0.35
N ASP A 15 -4.86 2.06 1.18
CA ASP A 15 -3.54 1.48 0.97
C ASP A 15 -3.62 -0.06 0.91
N LYS A 16 -4.29 -0.67 1.88
CA LYS A 16 -4.50 -2.12 1.90
C LYS A 16 -5.26 -2.61 0.68
N ILE A 17 -6.32 -1.90 0.28
CA ILE A 17 -7.11 -2.27 -0.90
C ILE A 17 -6.24 -2.19 -2.17
N SER A 18 -5.44 -1.14 -2.32
CA SER A 18 -4.55 -1.00 -3.49
C SER A 18 -3.54 -2.15 -3.57
N ILE A 19 -2.96 -2.55 -2.44
CA ILE A 19 -2.01 -3.67 -2.38
C ILE A 19 -2.70 -4.98 -2.71
N LEU A 20 -3.93 -5.18 -2.24
CA LEU A 20 -4.71 -6.38 -2.56
C LEU A 20 -5.02 -6.46 -4.06
N GLU A 21 -5.34 -5.34 -4.71
CA GLU A 21 -5.52 -5.30 -6.16
C GLU A 21 -4.25 -5.70 -6.90
N ILE A 22 -3.09 -5.24 -6.43
CA ILE A 22 -1.79 -5.63 -7.00
C ILE A 22 -1.56 -7.14 -6.82
N LYS A 23 -1.83 -7.66 -5.63
CA LYS A 23 -1.69 -9.10 -5.34
C LYS A 23 -2.59 -9.95 -6.22
N LYS A 24 -3.83 -9.52 -6.47
CA LYS A 24 -4.76 -10.22 -7.37
C LYS A 24 -4.19 -10.36 -8.78
N ASP A 25 -3.45 -9.35 -9.23
CA ASP A 25 -2.83 -9.36 -10.55
C ASP A 25 -1.51 -10.16 -10.59
N LYS A 26 -0.70 -10.07 -9.55
CA LYS A 26 0.66 -10.61 -9.53
C LYS A 26 0.76 -12.06 -9.03
N ILE A 27 -0.08 -12.45 -8.08
CA ILE A 27 -0.05 -13.78 -7.48
C ILE A 27 -0.79 -14.75 -8.39
N LYS A 28 -0.18 -15.93 -8.64
CA LYS A 28 -0.75 -16.95 -9.54
C LYS A 28 -1.21 -18.21 -8.79
N ASP A 29 -0.73 -18.43 -7.56
CA ASP A 29 -1.12 -19.58 -6.74
C ASP A 29 -2.61 -19.47 -6.35
N PRO A 30 -3.48 -20.45 -6.75
CA PRO A 30 -4.89 -20.38 -6.45
C PRO A 30 -5.24 -20.33 -4.97
N ASP A 31 -4.48 -21.03 -4.12
CA ASP A 31 -4.75 -21.07 -2.68
C ASP A 31 -4.45 -19.70 -2.04
N LYS A 32 -3.37 -19.05 -2.47
CA LYS A 32 -3.04 -17.69 -2.01
C LYS A 32 -4.05 -16.67 -2.54
N LEU A 33 -4.47 -16.79 -3.79
CA LEU A 33 -5.47 -15.90 -4.40
C LEU A 33 -6.80 -15.94 -3.67
N LYS A 34 -7.21 -17.10 -3.15
CA LYS A 34 -8.43 -17.21 -2.37
C LYS A 34 -8.39 -16.33 -1.13
N PHE A 35 -7.28 -16.35 -0.39
CA PHE A 35 -7.09 -15.49 0.79
C PHE A 35 -7.07 -14.02 0.41
N VAL A 36 -6.43 -13.67 -0.71
CA VAL A 36 -6.38 -12.30 -1.23
C VAL A 36 -7.79 -11.81 -1.59
N ASP A 37 -8.57 -12.63 -2.29
CA ASP A 37 -9.94 -12.29 -2.68
C ASP A 37 -10.85 -12.12 -1.46
N ASP A 38 -10.73 -13.00 -0.47
CA ASP A 38 -11.52 -12.94 0.76
C ASP A 38 -11.23 -11.62 1.51
N GLU A 39 -9.97 -11.28 1.68
CA GLU A 39 -9.58 -10.03 2.35
C GLU A 39 -10.03 -8.81 1.55
N TYR A 40 -9.82 -8.82 0.24
CA TYR A 40 -10.26 -7.74 -0.65
C TYR A 40 -11.76 -7.47 -0.50
N ASN A 41 -12.56 -8.52 -0.54
CA ASN A 41 -14.02 -8.39 -0.44
C ASN A 41 -14.45 -7.82 0.90
N ILE A 42 -13.82 -8.23 1.99
CA ILE A 42 -14.09 -7.71 3.34
C ILE A 42 -13.77 -6.22 3.41
N LEU A 43 -12.59 -5.83 2.94
CA LEU A 43 -12.15 -4.42 3.03
C LEU A 43 -12.92 -3.53 2.04
N LYS A 44 -13.24 -4.02 0.85
CA LYS A 44 -14.03 -3.29 -0.13
C LYS A 44 -15.44 -3.02 0.39
N ASP A 45 -16.03 -4.00 1.08
CA ASP A 45 -17.33 -3.85 1.73
C ASP A 45 -17.30 -2.75 2.80
N GLN A 46 -16.25 -2.69 3.61
CA GLN A 46 -16.05 -1.63 4.60
C GLN A 46 -15.92 -0.25 3.95
N LEU A 47 -15.21 -0.17 2.84
CA LEU A 47 -15.09 1.08 2.09
C LEU A 47 -16.47 1.54 1.58
N ASP A 48 -17.20 0.65 0.93
CA ASP A 48 -18.49 0.97 0.31
C ASP A 48 -19.54 1.39 1.33
N LYS A 49 -19.49 0.82 2.54
CA LYS A 49 -20.43 1.14 3.63
C LYS A 49 -20.14 2.48 4.32
N ASN A 50 -18.87 2.88 4.35
CA ASN A 50 -18.43 3.98 5.22
C ASN A 50 -17.98 5.22 4.46
N ILE A 51 -17.61 5.09 3.20
CA ILE A 51 -16.99 6.17 2.42
C ILE A 51 -17.72 6.33 1.10
N LYS A 52 -18.12 7.57 0.79
CA LYS A 52 -18.60 7.92 -0.54
C LYS A 52 -17.39 8.27 -1.40
N VAL A 53 -17.08 7.42 -2.37
CA VAL A 53 -15.95 7.64 -3.27
C VAL A 53 -16.33 8.61 -4.37
N ASP A 54 -15.59 9.70 -4.48
CA ASP A 54 -15.73 10.70 -5.54
C ASP A 54 -14.52 10.72 -6.46
N SER A 55 -14.51 11.61 -7.45
CA SER A 55 -13.41 11.73 -8.42
C SER A 55 -12.08 12.03 -7.76
N LYS A 56 -12.06 12.90 -6.77
CA LYS A 56 -10.83 13.28 -6.07
C LYS A 56 -10.24 12.10 -5.30
N LEU A 57 -11.09 11.35 -4.62
CA LEU A 57 -10.64 10.17 -3.88
C LEU A 57 -10.12 9.09 -4.83
N ASN A 58 -10.76 8.91 -6.00
CA ASN A 58 -10.26 8.00 -7.02
C ASN A 58 -8.88 8.40 -7.53
N GLU A 59 -8.64 9.70 -7.77
CA GLU A 59 -7.32 10.18 -8.18
C GLU A 59 -6.25 9.89 -7.13
N LEU A 60 -6.57 10.14 -5.86
CA LEU A 60 -5.66 9.85 -4.75
C LEU A 60 -5.39 8.35 -4.62
N PHE A 61 -6.42 7.53 -4.78
CA PHE A 61 -6.29 6.08 -4.78
C PHE A 61 -5.38 5.59 -5.91
N ASP A 62 -5.57 6.11 -7.12
CA ASP A 62 -4.74 5.74 -8.29
C ASP A 62 -3.28 6.12 -8.06
N SER A 63 -3.02 7.30 -7.50
CA SER A 63 -1.66 7.73 -7.15
C SER A 63 -1.03 6.80 -6.12
N LEU A 64 -1.79 6.39 -5.11
CA LEU A 64 -1.34 5.46 -4.09
C LEU A 64 -1.00 4.09 -4.68
N LYS A 65 -1.87 3.58 -5.55
CA LYS A 65 -1.66 2.30 -6.23
C LYS A 65 -0.42 2.34 -7.12
N ASP A 66 -0.19 3.45 -7.83
CA ASP A 66 1.01 3.62 -8.66
C ASP A 66 2.30 3.53 -7.83
N VAL A 67 2.35 4.20 -6.69
CA VAL A 67 3.49 4.11 -5.77
C VAL A 67 3.67 2.68 -5.27
N ASN A 68 2.59 2.02 -4.89
CA ASN A 68 2.64 0.63 -4.43
C ASN A 68 3.07 -0.35 -5.52
N LEU A 69 2.71 -0.10 -6.79
CA LEU A 69 3.20 -0.90 -7.92
C LEU A 69 4.72 -0.76 -8.10
N LYS A 70 5.22 0.47 -8.00
CA LYS A 70 6.67 0.72 -8.06
C LYS A 70 7.39 0.02 -6.91
N LEU A 71 6.85 0.14 -5.70
CA LEU A 71 7.41 -0.54 -4.53
C LEU A 71 7.41 -2.06 -4.70
N TRP A 72 6.33 -2.63 -5.20
CA TRP A 72 6.25 -4.07 -5.48
C TRP A 72 7.41 -4.53 -6.36
N ALA A 73 7.64 -3.82 -7.47
CA ALA A 73 8.68 -4.16 -8.43
C ALA A 73 10.08 -4.04 -7.84
N ILE A 74 10.40 -2.93 -7.16
CA ILE A 74 11.76 -2.72 -6.64
C ILE A 74 12.06 -3.51 -5.38
N GLU A 75 11.05 -3.82 -4.56
CA GLU A 75 11.21 -4.74 -3.43
C GLU A 75 11.61 -6.13 -3.91
N ASP A 76 10.98 -6.60 -4.99
CA ASP A 76 11.31 -7.89 -5.59
C ASP A 76 12.71 -7.88 -6.21
N GLU A 77 13.06 -6.80 -6.92
CA GLU A 77 14.39 -6.58 -7.48
C GLU A 77 15.47 -6.60 -6.38
N LYS A 78 15.22 -5.92 -5.26
CA LYS A 78 16.13 -5.91 -4.12
C LYS A 78 16.36 -7.31 -3.56
N ARG A 79 15.29 -8.12 -3.48
CA ARG A 79 15.38 -9.50 -3.01
C ARG A 79 16.24 -10.36 -3.94
N LEU A 80 16.21 -10.10 -5.24
CA LEU A 80 17.08 -10.78 -6.19
C LEU A 80 18.55 -10.43 -5.95
N TYR A 81 18.87 -9.18 -5.69
CA TYR A 81 20.24 -8.77 -5.34
C TYR A 81 20.71 -9.44 -4.05
N GLU A 82 19.84 -9.49 -3.04
CA GLU A 82 20.11 -10.18 -1.78
C GLU A 82 20.41 -11.67 -2.02
N LYS A 83 19.56 -12.33 -2.81
CA LYS A 83 19.72 -13.76 -3.15
C LYS A 83 21.05 -14.04 -3.82
N ASN A 84 21.52 -13.13 -4.68
CA ASN A 84 22.76 -13.26 -5.43
C ASN A 84 23.98 -12.67 -4.68
N SER A 85 23.80 -12.20 -3.45
CA SER A 85 24.83 -11.51 -2.65
C SER A 85 25.44 -10.32 -3.41
N ASP A 86 24.63 -9.64 -4.22
CA ASP A 86 25.02 -8.44 -4.96
C ASP A 86 24.63 -7.20 -4.17
N PHE A 87 25.58 -6.65 -3.42
CA PHE A 87 25.38 -5.49 -2.55
C PHE A 87 26.04 -4.23 -3.11
N GLY A 88 26.25 -4.20 -4.44
CA GLY A 88 26.88 -3.08 -5.13
C GLY A 88 25.94 -1.91 -5.40
N GLU A 89 26.25 -1.13 -6.44
CA GLU A 89 25.53 0.11 -6.78
C GLU A 89 24.04 -0.09 -7.02
N LYS A 90 23.65 -1.20 -7.65
CA LYS A 90 22.24 -1.49 -7.96
C LYS A 90 21.45 -1.76 -6.69
N PHE A 91 22.03 -2.50 -5.75
CA PHE A 91 21.42 -2.76 -4.45
C PHE A 91 21.24 -1.45 -3.65
N ILE A 92 22.26 -0.61 -3.66
CA ILE A 92 22.21 0.70 -2.99
C ILE A 92 21.12 1.57 -3.60
N LYS A 93 21.04 1.62 -4.93
CA LYS A 93 20.03 2.42 -5.63
C LYS A 93 18.60 2.00 -5.28
N VAL A 94 18.28 0.71 -5.39
CA VAL A 94 16.92 0.24 -5.06
C VAL A 94 16.60 0.42 -3.58
N SER A 95 17.58 0.27 -2.70
CA SER A 95 17.40 0.50 -1.26
C SER A 95 17.06 1.95 -0.97
N ARG A 96 17.69 2.90 -1.66
CA ARG A 96 17.38 4.32 -1.54
C ARG A 96 16.01 4.64 -2.13
N ASP A 97 15.70 4.14 -3.31
CA ASP A 97 14.41 4.36 -3.98
C ASP A 97 13.24 3.85 -3.12
N ILE A 98 13.43 2.75 -2.41
CA ILE A 98 12.39 2.18 -1.53
C ILE A 98 11.98 3.19 -0.45
N HIS A 99 12.91 3.81 0.25
CA HIS A 99 12.49 4.73 1.30
C HIS A 99 11.93 6.06 0.74
N PHE A 100 12.41 6.55 -0.40
CA PHE A 100 11.78 7.70 -1.06
C PHE A 100 10.35 7.41 -1.48
N LEU A 101 10.09 6.22 -2.03
CA LEU A 101 8.74 5.80 -2.42
C LEU A 101 7.84 5.57 -1.20
N ASN A 102 8.38 5.04 -0.11
CA ASN A 102 7.61 4.92 1.13
C ASN A 102 7.25 6.29 1.73
N ASP A 103 8.12 7.28 1.61
CA ASP A 103 7.80 8.66 2.01
C ASP A 103 6.67 9.23 1.15
N GLU A 104 6.72 9.03 -0.15
CA GLU A 104 5.67 9.45 -1.07
C GLU A 104 4.34 8.75 -0.76
N ARG A 105 4.38 7.46 -0.48
CA ARG A 105 3.22 6.66 -0.05
C ARG A 105 2.59 7.23 1.22
N SER A 106 3.40 7.53 2.23
CA SER A 106 2.93 8.12 3.49
C SER A 106 2.28 9.47 3.27
N LYS A 107 2.83 10.28 2.37
CA LYS A 107 2.30 11.59 2.01
C LYS A 107 0.92 11.48 1.37
N ILE A 108 0.75 10.56 0.42
CA ILE A 108 -0.54 10.33 -0.23
C ILE A 108 -1.58 9.82 0.77
N LYS A 109 -1.21 8.90 1.66
CA LYS A 109 -2.08 8.41 2.72
C LYS A 109 -2.56 9.55 3.62
N LEU A 110 -1.68 10.47 3.98
CA LEU A 110 -2.03 11.63 4.79
C LEU A 110 -2.96 12.58 4.02
N GLU A 111 -2.74 12.79 2.73
CA GLU A 111 -3.65 13.59 1.88
C GLU A 111 -5.04 12.97 1.86
N ILE A 112 -5.14 11.65 1.73
CA ILE A 112 -6.42 10.93 1.79
C ILE A 112 -7.11 11.17 3.14
N ASN A 113 -6.37 11.04 4.24
CA ASN A 113 -6.91 11.24 5.59
C ASN A 113 -7.43 12.68 5.78
N ASN A 114 -6.69 13.66 5.29
CA ASN A 114 -7.10 15.07 5.38
C ASN A 114 -8.31 15.36 4.50
N TYR A 115 -8.33 14.82 3.29
CA TYR A 115 -9.45 15.02 2.37
C TYR A 115 -10.74 14.38 2.86
N THR A 116 -10.67 13.19 3.44
CA THR A 116 -11.84 12.44 3.91
C THR A 116 -12.24 12.78 5.34
N GLY A 117 -11.45 13.57 6.06
CA GLY A 117 -11.71 13.89 7.47
C GLY A 117 -11.55 12.68 8.39
N SER A 118 -10.61 11.78 8.07
CA SER A 118 -10.33 10.61 8.90
C SER A 118 -9.98 11.01 10.32
N LYS A 119 -10.62 10.35 11.31
CA LYS A 119 -10.34 10.60 12.74
C LYS A 119 -8.94 10.13 13.11
N ILE A 120 -8.50 9.02 12.53
CA ILE A 120 -7.18 8.45 12.76
C ILE A 120 -6.29 8.87 11.61
N LYS A 121 -5.10 9.38 11.93
CA LYS A 121 -4.09 9.77 10.95
C LYS A 121 -2.75 9.23 11.41
N GLU A 122 -2.09 8.46 10.55
CA GLU A 122 -0.75 8.00 10.81
C GLU A 122 0.23 9.16 10.64
N ILE A 123 1.04 9.41 11.66
CA ILE A 123 2.05 10.47 11.64
C ILE A 123 3.43 9.82 11.58
N LYS A 124 4.25 10.27 10.65
CA LYS A 124 5.64 9.84 10.49
C LYS A 124 6.57 10.96 10.89
N GLN A 125 7.66 10.60 11.57
CA GLN A 125 8.73 11.54 11.89
C GLN A 125 10.06 10.83 11.65
N TYR A 126 10.73 11.21 10.59
CA TYR A 126 12.03 10.66 10.21
C TYR A 126 13.07 11.78 10.14
N THR A 127 14.34 11.38 10.08
CA THR A 127 15.43 12.30 9.81
C THR A 127 15.20 12.96 8.43
N ASN A 128 15.34 14.28 8.39
CA ASN A 128 15.27 15.02 7.12
C ASN A 128 16.53 14.76 6.28
N TYR A 129 16.35 14.60 5.00
CA TYR A 129 17.46 14.38 4.09
C TYR A 129 17.27 15.08 2.74
#